data_c866c3fc2f26de8984d0322aa27adf49
#
_entry.id   c866c3fc2f26de8984d0322aa27adf49
#
_cell.length_a   1.000
_cell.length_b   1.000
_cell.length_c   1.000
_cell.angle_alpha   90.00
_cell.angle_beta   90.00
_cell.angle_gamma   90.00
#
_symmetry.space_group_name_H-M   'P 1'
#
loop_
_entity.id
_entity.type
_entity.pdbx_description
1 polymer ?
#
loop_
_entity_poly.entity_id
_entity_poly.type
_entity_poly.pdbx_seq_one_letter_code
_entity_poly.pdbx_strand_id
1 'polypeptide(L)'
;LDTVIPHASHGSLCAKRIGWLADRLAEAPQTPTIVALHHPPFRAFLDYMDGIGLREGSDALADVVSRHPQVCRILCGHLHRSVQTHWAGTLVQTAPSTAHQVWLDFSSGGAKGFGMDPPGFLVHAWVDGEPLVSHLMFNERFEGPYPFRGE
;
A
#
# COMPACT_ATOMS: atom_id res chain seq x y z
N LEU A 1 7.07 6.05 -6.45
CA LEU A 1 7.04 7.46 -6.01
C LEU A 1 7.77 7.59 -4.67
N ASP A 2 8.82 8.38 -4.63
CA ASP A 2 9.62 8.54 -3.42
C ASP A 2 8.92 9.45 -2.41
N THR A 3 8.77 8.96 -1.17
CA THR A 3 8.16 9.68 -0.04
C THR A 3 9.15 9.95 1.09
N VAL A 4 10.43 9.60 0.90
CA VAL A 4 11.47 9.69 1.95
C VAL A 4 11.84 11.14 2.26
N ILE A 5 11.94 11.43 3.55
CA ILE A 5 12.61 12.62 4.10
C ILE A 5 13.85 12.11 4.86
N PRO A 6 15.06 12.59 4.53
CA PRO A 6 16.26 12.18 5.26
C PRO A 6 16.12 12.38 6.77
N HIS A 7 16.46 11.35 7.54
CA HIS A 7 16.41 11.36 9.01
C HIS A 7 15.02 11.51 9.66
N ALA A 8 13.93 11.31 8.88
CA ALA A 8 12.56 11.29 9.40
C ALA A 8 11.91 9.92 9.20
N SER A 9 11.02 9.54 10.13
CA SER A 9 10.23 8.29 10.02
C SER A 9 8.96 8.48 9.21
N HIS A 10 8.52 9.71 9.00
CA HIS A 10 7.33 10.05 8.22
C HIS A 10 7.70 10.42 6.79
N GLY A 11 6.71 10.32 5.90
CA GLY A 11 6.85 10.67 4.49
C GLY A 11 6.31 12.05 4.13
N SER A 12 6.77 12.56 3.00
CA SER A 12 6.24 13.77 2.34
C SER A 12 6.32 13.64 0.82
N LEU A 13 5.37 14.26 0.15
CA LEU A 13 5.37 14.45 -1.31
C LEU A 13 5.36 15.94 -1.63
N CYS A 14 6.49 16.46 -2.07
CA CYS A 14 6.59 17.84 -2.53
C CYS A 14 5.96 18.03 -3.92
N ALA A 15 5.68 19.29 -4.28
CA ALA A 15 5.08 19.65 -5.58
C ALA A 15 5.84 19.07 -6.79
N LYS A 16 7.18 18.98 -6.71
CA LYS A 16 8.00 18.39 -7.78
C LYS A 16 7.70 16.90 -8.00
N ARG A 17 7.56 16.12 -6.91
CA ARG A 17 7.25 14.68 -6.99
C ARG A 17 5.83 14.45 -7.48
N ILE A 18 4.88 15.28 -7.04
CA ILE A 18 3.48 15.25 -7.49
C ILE A 18 3.39 15.62 -8.99
N GLY A 19 4.04 16.69 -9.41
CA GLY A 19 4.08 17.10 -10.83
C GLY A 19 4.69 16.01 -11.71
N TRP A 20 5.80 15.42 -11.29
CA TRP A 20 6.41 14.29 -12.00
C TRP A 20 5.42 13.13 -12.19
N LEU A 21 4.64 12.76 -11.16
CA LEU A 21 3.63 11.71 -11.27
C LEU A 21 2.54 12.10 -12.28
N ALA A 22 2.03 13.32 -12.19
CA ALA A 22 1.01 13.80 -13.11
C ALA A 22 1.48 13.76 -14.57
N ASP A 23 2.71 14.20 -14.85
CA ASP A 23 3.32 14.15 -16.18
C ASP A 23 3.42 12.70 -16.69
N ARG A 24 3.91 11.76 -15.85
CA ARG A 24 4.04 10.33 -16.24
C ARG A 24 2.68 9.69 -16.54
N LEU A 25 1.66 10.01 -15.75
CA LEU A 25 0.32 9.49 -15.98
C LEU A 25 -0.33 10.09 -17.24
N ALA A 26 -0.06 11.36 -17.54
CA ALA A 26 -0.55 12.03 -18.75
C ALA A 26 0.08 11.50 -20.05
N GLU A 27 1.30 10.96 -20.00
CA GLU A 27 1.98 10.37 -21.17
C GLU A 27 1.28 9.12 -21.70
N ALA A 28 0.60 8.35 -20.83
CA ALA A 28 -0.03 7.09 -21.19
C ALA A 28 -1.41 6.94 -20.53
N PRO A 29 -2.40 7.78 -20.91
CA PRO A 29 -3.68 7.88 -20.19
C PRO A 29 -4.56 6.63 -20.30
N GLN A 30 -4.25 5.71 -21.22
CA GLN A 30 -5.00 4.45 -21.40
C GLN A 30 -4.24 3.23 -20.85
N THR A 31 -3.02 3.41 -20.33
CA THR A 31 -2.21 2.30 -19.85
C THR A 31 -2.51 2.02 -18.37
N PRO A 32 -3.01 0.81 -18.01
CA PRO A 32 -3.21 0.44 -16.62
C PRO A 32 -1.93 0.65 -15.82
N THR A 33 -2.04 1.43 -14.76
CA THR A 33 -0.88 1.90 -14.00
C THR A 33 -1.00 1.54 -12.52
N ILE A 34 0.07 1.00 -11.96
CA ILE A 34 0.23 0.81 -10.51
C ILE A 34 1.17 1.91 -10.00
N VAL A 35 0.72 2.64 -8.98
CA VAL A 35 1.57 3.61 -8.27
C VAL A 35 2.09 2.97 -7.00
N ALA A 36 3.41 2.91 -6.83
CA ALA A 36 4.04 2.39 -5.62
C ALA A 36 4.68 3.53 -4.81
N LEU A 37 4.44 3.55 -3.51
CA LEU A 37 5.08 4.47 -2.55
C LEU A 37 5.22 3.78 -1.19
N HIS A 38 6.12 4.28 -0.31
CA HIS A 38 6.31 3.63 0.98
C HIS A 38 5.23 4.00 1.99
N HIS A 39 5.02 5.30 2.24
CA HIS A 39 4.09 5.77 3.26
C HIS A 39 2.66 5.86 2.68
N PRO A 40 1.67 5.16 3.28
CA PRO A 40 0.30 5.17 2.78
C PRO A 40 -0.34 6.56 2.96
N PRO A 41 -1.19 6.99 1.99
CA PRO A 41 -1.83 8.30 2.04
C PRO A 41 -3.14 8.33 2.86
N PHE A 42 -3.45 7.26 3.57
CA PHE A 42 -4.67 7.10 4.36
C PHE A 42 -4.35 6.81 5.83
N ARG A 43 -5.34 6.99 6.69
CA ARG A 43 -5.25 6.59 8.10
C ARG A 43 -5.60 5.11 8.27
N ALA A 44 -4.71 4.40 8.98
CA ALA A 44 -4.90 2.99 9.33
C ALA A 44 -5.57 2.81 10.70
N PHE A 45 -5.86 3.89 11.43
CA PHE A 45 -6.34 3.93 12.80
C PHE A 45 -5.38 3.29 13.80
N LEU A 46 -4.09 3.33 13.48
CA LEU A 46 -2.99 2.96 14.34
C LEU A 46 -2.23 4.24 14.69
N ASP A 47 -2.54 4.85 15.83
CA ASP A 47 -2.12 6.22 16.19
C ASP A 47 -0.63 6.49 15.95
N TYR A 48 0.24 5.53 16.34
CA TYR A 48 1.67 5.68 16.12
C TYR A 48 2.05 5.67 14.64
N MET A 49 1.51 4.71 13.86
CA MET A 49 1.82 4.57 12.44
C MET A 49 1.21 5.70 11.60
N ASP A 50 0.02 6.16 11.96
CA ASP A 50 -0.62 7.33 11.33
C ASP A 50 0.20 8.60 11.61
N GLY A 51 0.81 8.71 12.80
CA GLY A 51 1.70 9.83 13.16
C GLY A 51 3.00 9.89 12.36
N ILE A 52 3.44 8.77 11.80
CA ILE A 52 4.65 8.65 10.95
C ILE A 52 4.34 8.23 9.50
N GLY A 53 3.07 8.28 9.08
CA GLY A 53 2.63 8.02 7.71
C GLY A 53 3.00 9.14 6.71
N LEU A 54 2.27 9.27 5.62
CA LEU A 54 2.42 10.39 4.66
C LEU A 54 1.80 11.66 5.25
N ARG A 55 2.64 12.55 5.78
CA ARG A 55 2.18 13.75 6.50
C ARG A 55 1.86 14.94 5.59
N GLU A 56 2.50 15.00 4.43
CA GLU A 56 2.34 16.11 3.49
C GLU A 56 2.16 15.58 2.07
N GLY A 57 1.34 16.26 1.29
CA GLY A 57 1.11 15.97 -0.11
C GLY A 57 0.06 14.89 -0.39
N SER A 58 -0.64 14.37 0.64
CA SER A 58 -1.71 13.39 0.45
C SER A 58 -2.85 13.93 -0.39
N ASP A 59 -3.33 15.16 -0.10
CA ASP A 59 -4.43 15.77 -0.86
C ASP A 59 -4.04 16.05 -2.31
N ALA A 60 -2.83 16.55 -2.55
CA ALA A 60 -2.31 16.76 -3.91
C ALA A 60 -2.14 15.44 -4.67
N LEU A 61 -1.75 14.37 -3.99
CA LEU A 61 -1.71 13.02 -4.58
C LEU A 61 -3.13 12.54 -4.92
N ALA A 62 -4.12 12.76 -4.04
CA ALA A 62 -5.52 12.43 -4.28
C ALA A 62 -6.06 13.15 -5.52
N ASP A 63 -5.78 14.44 -5.65
CA ASP A 63 -6.16 15.24 -6.80
C ASP A 63 -5.57 14.73 -8.11
N VAL A 64 -4.33 14.28 -8.11
CA VAL A 64 -3.72 13.68 -9.31
C VAL A 64 -4.36 12.33 -9.61
N VAL A 65 -4.44 11.43 -8.64
CA VAL A 65 -4.96 10.06 -8.84
C VAL A 65 -6.42 10.08 -9.31
N SER A 66 -7.27 10.91 -8.71
CA SER A 66 -8.69 10.99 -9.08
C SER A 66 -8.96 11.44 -10.52
N ARG A 67 -8.01 12.17 -11.14
CA ARG A 67 -8.09 12.59 -12.55
C ARG A 67 -7.48 11.55 -13.51
N HIS A 68 -6.90 10.47 -13.00
CA HIS A 68 -6.20 9.47 -13.81
C HIS A 68 -6.80 8.06 -13.57
N PRO A 69 -7.95 7.74 -14.16
CA PRO A 69 -8.67 6.47 -13.92
C PRO A 69 -7.88 5.21 -14.34
N GLN A 70 -6.82 5.36 -15.15
CA GLN A 70 -5.89 4.28 -15.45
C GLN A 70 -5.05 3.84 -14.26
N VAL A 71 -5.02 4.58 -13.13
CA VAL A 71 -4.40 4.12 -11.88
C VAL A 71 -5.28 3.06 -11.25
N CYS A 72 -4.99 1.81 -11.56
CA CYS A 72 -5.77 0.66 -11.11
C CYS A 72 -5.46 0.22 -9.66
N ARG A 73 -4.31 0.64 -9.12
CA ARG A 73 -3.90 0.30 -7.75
C ARG A 73 -2.82 1.25 -7.23
N ILE A 74 -2.87 1.52 -5.92
CA ILE A 74 -1.74 2.10 -5.19
C ILE A 74 -1.23 1.05 -4.21
N LEU A 75 0.09 0.79 -4.24
CA LEU A 75 0.75 -0.16 -3.36
C LEU A 75 1.65 0.57 -2.38
N CYS A 76 1.53 0.22 -1.10
CA CYS A 76 2.30 0.84 -0.03
C CYS A 76 2.97 -0.21 0.88
N GLY A 77 4.01 0.22 1.57
CA GLY A 77 4.63 -0.52 2.67
C GLY A 77 4.28 0.09 4.03
N HIS A 78 5.29 0.29 4.85
CA HIS A 78 5.27 1.04 6.11
C HIS A 78 4.49 0.40 7.27
N LEU A 79 3.24 -0.01 7.04
CA LEU A 79 2.36 -0.51 8.10
C LEU A 79 2.72 -1.93 8.56
N HIS A 80 3.54 -2.67 7.80
CA HIS A 80 3.83 -4.07 8.06
C HIS A 80 2.58 -4.92 8.31
N ARG A 81 1.46 -4.56 7.67
CA ARG A 81 0.18 -5.28 7.73
C ARG A 81 -0.51 -5.21 6.37
N SER A 82 -1.27 -6.23 6.04
CA SER A 82 -2.17 -6.18 4.88
C SER A 82 -3.39 -5.33 5.24
N VAL A 83 -3.41 -4.09 4.79
CA VAL A 83 -4.51 -3.15 4.97
C VAL A 83 -4.93 -2.66 3.60
N GLN A 84 -6.23 -2.49 3.40
CA GLN A 84 -6.75 -1.99 2.12
C GLN A 84 -7.93 -1.04 2.35
N THR A 85 -8.00 -0.02 1.50
CA THR A 85 -9.11 0.93 1.50
C THR A 85 -9.30 1.54 0.11
N HIS A 86 -10.52 1.97 -0.20
CA HIS A 86 -10.75 2.84 -1.34
C HIS A 86 -10.32 4.28 -1.02
N TRP A 87 -9.54 4.88 -1.92
CA TRP A 87 -9.03 6.22 -1.76
C TRP A 87 -8.78 6.86 -3.13
N ALA A 88 -9.22 8.10 -3.33
CA ALA A 88 -9.05 8.87 -4.56
C ALA A 88 -9.48 8.13 -5.84
N GLY A 89 -10.53 7.30 -5.77
CA GLY A 89 -11.09 6.57 -6.92
C GLY A 89 -10.43 5.22 -7.22
N THR A 90 -9.41 4.81 -6.49
CA THR A 90 -8.75 3.51 -6.66
C THR A 90 -8.61 2.76 -5.33
N LEU A 91 -8.16 1.51 -5.37
CA LEU A 91 -7.83 0.73 -4.18
C LEU A 91 -6.37 0.99 -3.78
N VAL A 92 -6.16 1.38 -2.54
CA VAL A 92 -4.83 1.45 -1.90
C VAL A 92 -4.65 0.22 -1.02
N GLN A 93 -3.49 -0.42 -1.11
CA GLN A 93 -3.18 -1.64 -0.37
C GLN A 93 -1.76 -1.59 0.17
N THR A 94 -1.59 -1.96 1.45
CA THR A 94 -0.28 -2.18 2.05
C THR A 94 0.05 -3.66 2.09
N ALA A 95 1.33 -3.98 2.00
CA ALA A 95 1.82 -5.34 2.18
C ALA A 95 2.17 -5.62 3.66
N PRO A 96 2.01 -6.87 4.14
CA PRO A 96 2.60 -7.28 5.39
C PRO A 96 4.14 -7.26 5.30
N SER A 97 4.81 -7.32 6.43
CA SER A 97 6.25 -7.48 6.47
C SER A 97 6.65 -8.95 6.30
N THR A 98 7.80 -9.17 5.68
CA THR A 98 8.43 -10.50 5.57
C THR A 98 9.20 -10.90 6.84
N ALA A 99 9.08 -10.12 7.91
CA ALA A 99 9.72 -10.36 9.22
C ALA A 99 8.70 -10.24 10.37
N HIS A 100 8.46 -9.05 10.88
CA HIS A 100 7.55 -8.78 11.99
C HIS A 100 6.39 -7.89 11.54
N GLN A 101 5.26 -7.94 12.23
CA GLN A 101 4.08 -7.14 11.93
C GLN A 101 3.92 -6.04 12.99
N VAL A 102 3.48 -4.83 12.61
CA VAL A 102 3.09 -3.80 13.57
C VAL A 102 1.94 -4.33 14.42
N TRP A 103 2.02 -4.12 15.75
CA TRP A 103 1.00 -4.57 16.68
C TRP A 103 -0.35 -3.90 16.36
N LEU A 104 -1.40 -4.71 16.27
CA LEU A 104 -2.75 -4.23 15.99
C LEU A 104 -3.42 -3.78 17.28
N ASP A 105 -3.45 -2.47 17.50
CA ASP A 105 -4.07 -1.86 18.67
C ASP A 105 -4.76 -0.54 18.26
N PHE A 106 -6.08 -0.54 18.32
CA PHE A 106 -6.92 0.61 17.96
C PHE A 106 -7.23 1.52 19.16
N SER A 107 -6.68 1.25 20.33
CA SER A 107 -6.87 2.11 21.49
C SER A 107 -6.17 3.46 21.30
N SER A 108 -6.74 4.51 21.88
CA SER A 108 -6.10 5.83 21.88
C SER A 108 -4.75 5.77 22.59
N GLY A 109 -3.70 6.19 21.89
CA GLY A 109 -2.32 6.05 22.35
C GLY A 109 -1.80 4.61 22.36
N GLY A 110 -2.42 3.72 21.56
CA GLY A 110 -2.13 2.30 21.50
C GLY A 110 -0.66 1.92 21.38
N ALA A 111 -0.36 0.67 21.62
CA ALA A 111 1.01 0.17 21.77
C ALA A 111 1.91 0.48 20.56
N LYS A 112 3.05 1.09 20.81
CA LYS A 112 4.13 1.30 19.83
C LYS A 112 5.01 0.05 19.80
N GLY A 113 4.60 -0.95 19.01
CA GLY A 113 5.32 -2.21 19.03
C GLY A 113 5.05 -3.07 17.81
N PHE A 114 5.64 -4.24 17.84
CA PHE A 114 5.46 -5.26 16.81
C PHE A 114 5.21 -6.62 17.44
N GLY A 115 4.56 -7.50 16.69
CA GLY A 115 4.37 -8.90 17.01
C GLY A 115 5.03 -9.79 15.98
N MET A 116 5.17 -11.07 16.33
CA MET A 116 5.70 -12.10 15.44
C MET A 116 4.57 -12.87 14.74
N ASP A 117 3.50 -12.15 14.35
CA ASP A 117 2.47 -12.70 13.46
C ASP A 117 3.13 -13.24 12.19
N PRO A 118 2.53 -14.22 11.50
CA PRO A 118 3.15 -14.84 10.33
C PRO A 118 3.65 -13.82 9.30
N PRO A 119 4.93 -13.88 8.91
CA PRO A 119 5.47 -13.00 7.89
C PRO A 119 4.92 -13.34 6.52
N GLY A 120 4.68 -12.33 5.68
CA GLY A 120 4.03 -12.53 4.41
C GLY A 120 4.38 -11.47 3.38
N PHE A 121 3.79 -11.63 2.19
CA PHE A 121 3.90 -10.71 1.07
C PHE A 121 2.65 -10.79 0.19
N LEU A 122 2.52 -9.85 -0.73
CA LEU A 122 1.43 -9.87 -1.70
C LEU A 122 1.94 -10.34 -3.05
N VAL A 123 1.18 -11.22 -3.70
CA VAL A 123 1.34 -11.57 -5.11
C VAL A 123 0.23 -10.91 -5.89
N HIS A 124 0.59 -10.16 -6.90
CA HIS A 124 -0.35 -9.48 -7.79
C HIS A 124 -0.39 -10.22 -9.12
N ALA A 125 -1.58 -10.65 -9.53
CA ALA A 125 -1.84 -11.25 -10.83
C ALA A 125 -2.64 -10.27 -11.70
N TRP A 126 -2.18 -10.07 -12.92
CA TRP A 126 -2.88 -9.24 -13.90
C TRP A 126 -2.84 -9.91 -15.28
N VAL A 127 -3.98 -9.86 -15.94
CA VAL A 127 -4.17 -10.29 -17.33
C VAL A 127 -4.80 -9.13 -18.07
N ASP A 128 -4.40 -8.92 -19.31
CA ASP A 128 -4.93 -7.81 -20.12
C ASP A 128 -6.47 -7.90 -20.25
N GLY A 129 -7.14 -6.77 -20.02
CA GLY A 129 -8.59 -6.68 -19.99
C GLY A 129 -9.24 -7.11 -18.66
N GLU A 130 -8.49 -7.65 -17.70
CA GLU A 130 -9.01 -8.09 -16.40
C GLU A 130 -8.56 -7.17 -15.24
N PRO A 131 -9.31 -7.12 -14.13
CA PRO A 131 -8.88 -6.40 -12.94
C PRO A 131 -7.61 -6.99 -12.33
N LEU A 132 -6.78 -6.13 -11.70
CA LEU A 132 -5.64 -6.57 -10.89
C LEU A 132 -6.14 -7.32 -9.64
N VAL A 133 -5.71 -8.58 -9.48
CA VAL A 133 -6.03 -9.41 -8.32
C VAL A 133 -4.82 -9.53 -7.41
N SER A 134 -5.03 -9.44 -6.10
CA SER A 134 -3.95 -9.52 -5.09
C SER A 134 -4.19 -10.67 -4.14
N HIS A 135 -3.18 -11.51 -3.96
CA HIS A 135 -3.18 -12.65 -3.05
C HIS A 135 -2.20 -12.40 -1.90
N LEU A 136 -2.64 -12.67 -0.67
CA LEU A 136 -1.75 -12.74 0.47
C LEU A 136 -1.07 -14.12 0.51
N MET A 137 0.25 -14.10 0.59
CA MET A 137 1.08 -15.29 0.74
C MET A 137 1.90 -15.17 2.03
N PHE A 138 2.18 -16.31 2.66
CA PHE A 138 3.04 -16.39 3.82
C PHE A 138 4.44 -16.89 3.43
N ASN A 139 5.47 -16.46 4.14
CA ASN A 139 6.84 -16.90 3.88
C ASN A 139 7.07 -18.37 4.28
N GLU A 140 6.27 -18.85 5.24
CA GLU A 140 6.33 -20.22 5.70
C GLU A 140 5.72 -21.18 4.68
N ARG A 141 6.27 -22.38 4.60
CA ARG A 141 5.68 -23.45 3.79
C ARG A 141 4.71 -24.24 4.65
N PHE A 142 3.52 -24.40 4.13
CA PHE A 142 2.48 -25.25 4.70
C PHE A 142 2.35 -26.51 3.83
N GLU A 143 1.97 -27.63 4.45
CA GLU A 143 1.71 -28.86 3.72
C GLU A 143 0.54 -28.68 2.73
N GLY A 144 0.64 -29.31 1.59
CA GLY A 144 -0.35 -29.27 0.50
C GLY A 144 0.33 -29.30 -0.87
N PRO A 145 -0.46 -29.22 -1.96
CA PRO A 145 -1.92 -29.11 -1.97
C PRO A 145 -2.65 -30.40 -1.58
N TYR A 146 -3.74 -30.25 -0.84
CA TYR A 146 -4.68 -31.34 -0.60
C TYR A 146 -5.89 -31.18 -1.52
N PRO A 147 -6.39 -32.24 -2.19
CA PRO A 147 -7.57 -32.15 -3.03
C PRO A 147 -8.82 -31.87 -2.19
N PHE A 148 -9.71 -31.02 -2.68
CA PHE A 148 -11.00 -30.76 -2.03
C PHE A 148 -11.94 -31.98 -2.07
N ARG A 149 -11.74 -32.90 -3.02
CA ARG A 149 -12.42 -34.18 -3.12
C ARG A 149 -11.38 -35.25 -3.38
N GLY A 150 -11.50 -36.39 -2.72
CA GLY A 150 -10.66 -37.52 -3.00
C GLY A 150 -10.92 -38.04 -4.44
N GLU A 151 -9.95 -37.87 -5.32
CA GLU A 151 -9.85 -38.59 -6.57
C GLU A 151 -9.06 -39.87 -6.33
#